data_8839082259f097f974924ae626992969
#
_entry.id   8839082259f097f974924ae626992969
#
_cell.length_a   1.000
_cell.length_b   1.000
_cell.length_c   1.000
_cell.angle_alpha   90.00
_cell.angle_beta   90.00
_cell.angle_gamma   90.00
#
_symmetry.space_group_name_H-M   'P 1'
#
loop_
_entity.id
_entity.type
_entity.pdbx_description
1 polymer ?
#
loop_
_entity_poly.entity_id
_entity_poly.type
_entity_poly.pdbx_seq_one_letter_code
_entity_poly.pdbx_strand_id
1 'polypeptide(L)'
;MTSLKQDFDWGYGPLHFFAPRDRFGHGGGLRRLIDTCHAQGMAVILDSVYQHVDPDFAYYKVYQALGMPSPMMTGGAGQFGPEVDFAKSFTLDYFQAVNHYWLDSFHVDGFRYDYVPGFYDGDPTKKYGTLVYNTYQDSLTMPRFQTAAGYSGLLQVAEDLDDPNGILRQTYTNATWQNDLLNKAEDTLRFNAVDDDLCHILDPLFRGYPATQKMNNLDVPVAPFQYVNSHDHSFLIRYVDHSRDDDNNAQAAYADRSQSYRLQPYAIALYTCQGVPMLWEGQEFGDNYVLPSSGDLRIHFRRTMEWRYFYDEQGQALIRLHRILGRLRRNRRALRGRESFYYNQQSRPSDGTVAYHRRAPSTAAEAEQIAMVFLNFSPSTKEIWVPFPKKGIYRESIDADPNGVGPLVVNIQNDGDFARLQVPSHYGYIYLGP
;
A
#
# COMPACT_ATOMS: atom_id res chain seq x y z
N MET A 1 -15.78 11.78 4.76
CA MET A 1 -16.45 11.38 6.00
C MET A 1 -16.52 12.53 6.96
N THR A 2 -17.56 12.61 7.78
CA THR A 2 -17.91 13.79 8.56
C THR A 2 -17.92 13.44 10.04
N SER A 3 -16.88 13.78 10.77
CA SER A 3 -16.91 13.86 12.22
C SER A 3 -16.90 15.31 12.67
N LEU A 4 -17.70 15.67 13.65
CA LEU A 4 -17.94 17.05 14.06
C LEU A 4 -17.30 17.45 15.40
N LYS A 5 -16.75 16.50 16.17
CA LYS A 5 -16.47 16.75 17.59
C LYS A 5 -15.08 17.21 17.96
N GLN A 6 -14.08 17.14 17.10
CA GLN A 6 -12.71 17.53 17.45
C GLN A 6 -12.07 18.38 16.35
N ASP A 7 -11.23 19.33 16.74
CA ASP A 7 -10.55 20.23 15.81
C ASP A 7 -9.57 19.52 14.87
N PHE A 8 -9.16 18.30 15.20
CA PHE A 8 -8.50 17.40 14.29
C PHE A 8 -9.04 15.99 14.54
N ASP A 9 -9.64 15.46 13.54
CA ASP A 9 -10.20 14.12 13.50
C ASP A 9 -9.85 13.55 12.14
N TRP A 10 -9.40 12.32 12.14
CA TRP A 10 -8.99 11.61 10.93
C TRP A 10 -10.17 11.26 10.01
N GLY A 11 -11.39 11.47 10.48
CA GLY A 11 -12.59 11.09 9.77
C GLY A 11 -13.13 9.70 10.07
N TYR A 12 -12.51 8.99 11.02
CA TYR A 12 -12.91 7.63 11.40
C TYR A 12 -14.09 7.57 12.38
N GLY A 13 -14.75 8.70 12.68
CA GLY A 13 -16.03 8.77 13.38
C GLY A 13 -17.14 9.33 12.46
N PRO A 14 -17.70 8.55 11.52
CA PRO A 14 -18.59 9.08 10.50
C PRO A 14 -19.97 9.44 11.09
N LEU A 15 -20.37 10.69 10.89
CA LEU A 15 -21.72 11.21 11.20
C LEU A 15 -22.67 11.10 10.01
N HIS A 16 -22.14 11.08 8.80
CA HIS A 16 -22.91 11.06 7.58
C HIS A 16 -22.09 10.47 6.43
N PHE A 17 -22.74 9.73 5.55
CA PHE A 17 -22.04 9.02 4.48
C PHE A 17 -22.23 9.62 3.08
N PHE A 18 -23.17 10.58 2.92
CA PHE A 18 -23.49 11.21 1.62
C PHE A 18 -22.93 12.63 1.46
N ALA A 19 -22.07 13.09 2.36
CA ALA A 19 -21.51 14.43 2.29
C ALA A 19 -20.03 14.47 2.71
N PRO A 20 -19.18 15.26 2.02
CA PRO A 20 -17.85 15.57 2.52
C PRO A 20 -17.94 16.46 3.76
N ARG A 21 -16.90 16.49 4.57
CA ARG A 21 -16.81 17.38 5.71
C ARG A 21 -16.55 18.81 5.25
N ASP A 22 -17.44 19.74 5.59
CA ASP A 22 -17.36 21.16 5.16
C ASP A 22 -16.03 21.83 5.51
N ARG A 23 -15.38 21.44 6.61
CA ARG A 23 -14.09 21.97 7.01
C ARG A 23 -12.98 21.79 5.95
N PHE A 24 -13.03 20.72 5.17
CA PHE A 24 -12.08 20.43 4.10
C PHE A 24 -12.53 20.97 2.73
N GLY A 25 -13.68 21.61 2.67
CA GLY A 25 -14.24 22.21 1.47
C GLY A 25 -15.62 21.66 1.10
N HIS A 26 -16.18 22.23 0.05
CA HIS A 26 -17.49 21.85 -0.44
C HIS A 26 -17.41 20.73 -1.48
N GLY A 27 -18.52 20.03 -1.71
CA GLY A 27 -18.61 18.95 -2.70
C GLY A 27 -18.14 19.35 -4.10
N GLY A 28 -18.35 20.61 -4.53
CA GLY A 28 -17.80 21.13 -5.79
C GLY A 28 -16.27 21.22 -5.81
N GLY A 29 -15.62 21.48 -4.67
CA GLY A 29 -14.16 21.45 -4.52
C GLY A 29 -13.62 20.04 -4.64
N LEU A 30 -14.27 19.07 -3.99
CA LEU A 30 -13.89 17.65 -4.07
C LEU A 30 -14.01 17.10 -5.50
N ARG A 31 -15.13 17.42 -6.21
CA ARG A 31 -15.27 17.04 -7.63
C ARG A 31 -14.13 17.59 -8.49
N ARG A 32 -13.77 18.86 -8.34
CA ARG A 32 -12.64 19.45 -9.07
C ARG A 32 -11.29 18.77 -8.74
N LEU A 33 -11.09 18.37 -7.49
CA LEU A 33 -9.90 17.60 -7.10
C LEU A 33 -9.86 16.27 -7.85
N ILE A 34 -10.96 15.51 -7.84
CA ILE A 34 -11.09 14.23 -8.54
C ILE A 34 -10.87 14.40 -10.04
N ASP A 35 -11.53 15.38 -10.68
CA ASP A 35 -11.35 15.67 -12.10
C ASP A 35 -9.90 16.03 -12.44
N THR A 36 -9.22 16.78 -11.55
CA THR A 36 -7.80 17.12 -11.73
C THR A 36 -6.92 15.88 -11.62
N CYS A 37 -7.18 14.98 -10.68
CA CYS A 37 -6.49 13.70 -10.57
C CYS A 37 -6.66 12.86 -11.84
N HIS A 38 -7.89 12.74 -12.33
CA HIS A 38 -8.19 12.02 -13.57
C HIS A 38 -7.47 12.61 -14.78
N ALA A 39 -7.42 13.96 -14.91
CA ALA A 39 -6.67 14.63 -15.96
C ALA A 39 -5.16 14.35 -15.91
N GLN A 40 -4.63 13.96 -14.76
CA GLN A 40 -3.24 13.52 -14.57
C GLN A 40 -3.08 11.98 -14.66
N GLY A 41 -4.14 11.25 -14.95
CA GLY A 41 -4.14 9.78 -15.02
C GLY A 41 -4.04 9.10 -13.66
N MET A 42 -4.55 9.74 -12.61
CA MET A 42 -4.62 9.20 -11.25
C MET A 42 -6.06 8.85 -10.90
N ALA A 43 -6.27 7.61 -10.44
CA ALA A 43 -7.52 7.20 -9.83
C ALA A 43 -7.66 7.76 -8.40
N VAL A 44 -8.90 7.95 -7.96
CA VAL A 44 -9.22 8.42 -6.60
C VAL A 44 -10.14 7.41 -5.92
N ILE A 45 -9.70 6.85 -4.80
CA ILE A 45 -10.52 5.97 -3.96
C ILE A 45 -10.81 6.65 -2.63
N LEU A 46 -11.96 6.34 -2.03
CA LEU A 46 -12.33 6.84 -0.72
C LEU A 46 -12.02 5.82 0.37
N ASP A 47 -11.52 6.32 1.49
CA ASP A 47 -11.44 5.54 2.71
C ASP A 47 -12.82 5.48 3.37
N SER A 48 -13.34 4.26 3.60
CA SER A 48 -14.74 3.98 3.92
C SER A 48 -14.86 3.25 5.25
N VAL A 49 -15.17 4.01 6.30
CA VAL A 49 -15.37 3.48 7.65
C VAL A 49 -16.83 3.09 7.80
N TYR A 50 -17.14 1.80 7.62
CA TYR A 50 -18.53 1.31 7.62
C TYR A 50 -18.88 0.43 8.82
N GLN A 51 -17.87 -0.08 9.52
CA GLN A 51 -18.05 -0.98 10.65
C GLN A 51 -18.69 -0.27 11.87
N HIS A 52 -18.41 1.01 12.07
CA HIS A 52 -18.94 1.81 13.19
C HIS A 52 -19.32 3.23 12.76
N VAL A 53 -19.97 3.96 13.65
CA VAL A 53 -20.40 5.32 13.43
C VAL A 53 -20.11 6.19 14.66
N ASP A 54 -20.15 7.51 14.48
CA ASP A 54 -20.17 8.44 15.61
C ASP A 54 -21.46 8.26 16.43
N PRO A 55 -21.45 8.41 17.77
CA PRO A 55 -22.66 8.33 18.61
C PRO A 55 -23.77 9.33 18.25
N ASP A 56 -23.45 10.39 17.51
CA ASP A 56 -24.45 11.37 17.03
C ASP A 56 -25.02 11.02 15.63
N PHE A 57 -24.62 9.88 15.04
CA PHE A 57 -25.19 9.38 13.79
C PHE A 57 -26.72 9.23 13.90
N ALA A 58 -27.45 9.76 12.91
CA ALA A 58 -28.91 9.91 13.01
C ALA A 58 -29.67 8.60 13.26
N TYR A 59 -29.32 7.52 12.54
CA TYR A 59 -30.00 6.21 12.72
C TYR A 59 -29.63 5.52 14.04
N TYR A 60 -28.55 5.90 14.69
CA TYR A 60 -28.26 5.47 16.04
C TYR A 60 -29.05 6.31 17.05
N LYS A 61 -28.91 7.64 17.00
CA LYS A 61 -29.44 8.59 17.97
C LYS A 61 -30.98 8.62 18.05
N VAL A 62 -31.65 8.63 16.90
CA VAL A 62 -33.11 8.67 16.83
C VAL A 62 -33.73 7.40 17.42
N TYR A 63 -33.22 6.23 17.03
CA TYR A 63 -33.76 4.97 17.53
C TYR A 63 -33.46 4.77 19.03
N GLN A 64 -32.27 5.20 19.49
CA GLN A 64 -31.94 5.23 20.92
C GLN A 64 -32.95 6.13 21.71
N ALA A 65 -33.21 7.32 21.21
CA ALA A 65 -34.14 8.24 21.86
C ALA A 65 -35.60 7.73 21.90
N LEU A 66 -35.99 6.94 20.90
CA LEU A 66 -37.32 6.30 20.83
C LEU A 66 -37.39 4.99 21.64
N GLY A 67 -36.28 4.49 22.17
CA GLY A 67 -36.22 3.19 22.84
C GLY A 67 -36.53 2.01 21.89
N MET A 68 -36.28 2.19 20.58
CA MET A 68 -36.57 1.19 19.55
C MET A 68 -35.30 0.58 18.97
N PRO A 69 -35.33 -0.70 18.53
CA PRO A 69 -34.21 -1.31 17.81
C PRO A 69 -33.90 -0.53 16.51
N SER A 70 -32.62 -0.16 16.31
CA SER A 70 -32.20 0.47 15.07
C SER A 70 -32.25 -0.53 13.90
N PRO A 71 -32.68 -0.10 12.70
CA PRO A 71 -32.62 -0.94 11.49
C PRO A 71 -31.19 -1.18 10.98
N MET A 72 -30.19 -0.45 11.51
CA MET A 72 -28.79 -0.51 11.05
C MET A 72 -27.80 -0.99 12.11
N MET A 73 -28.09 -0.81 13.40
CA MET A 73 -27.09 -0.99 14.45
C MET A 73 -27.24 -2.33 15.14
N THR A 74 -26.12 -2.88 15.65
CA THR A 74 -26.11 -4.09 16.49
C THR A 74 -26.78 -3.86 17.86
N GLY A 75 -26.80 -2.63 18.34
CA GLY A 75 -27.21 -2.25 19.69
C GLY A 75 -26.07 -2.26 20.71
N GLY A 76 -24.88 -2.71 20.32
CA GLY A 76 -23.64 -2.67 21.10
C GLY A 76 -22.84 -1.39 20.87
N ALA A 77 -22.02 -1.01 21.86
CA ALA A 77 -20.96 -0.04 21.70
C ALA A 77 -19.66 -0.82 21.46
N GLY A 78 -19.16 -0.78 20.23
CA GLY A 78 -17.85 -1.34 19.90
C GLY A 78 -16.70 -0.49 20.42
N GLN A 79 -15.48 -0.93 20.13
CA GLN A 79 -14.26 -0.25 20.54
C GLN A 79 -14.16 1.19 19.98
N PHE A 80 -14.66 1.41 18.77
CA PHE A 80 -14.53 2.68 18.03
C PHE A 80 -15.84 3.49 17.96
N GLY A 81 -16.93 2.97 18.47
CA GLY A 81 -18.23 3.60 18.43
C GLY A 81 -19.39 2.61 18.29
N PRO A 82 -20.65 3.10 18.12
CA PRO A 82 -21.77 2.22 17.86
C PRO A 82 -21.56 1.40 16.59
N GLU A 83 -21.73 0.09 16.70
CA GLU A 83 -21.45 -0.86 15.62
C GLU A 83 -22.61 -0.98 14.64
N VAL A 84 -22.27 -1.08 13.36
CA VAL A 84 -23.19 -1.29 12.25
C VAL A 84 -23.43 -2.77 12.00
N ASP A 85 -24.69 -3.18 11.86
CA ASP A 85 -25.10 -4.56 11.65
C ASP A 85 -25.31 -4.87 10.15
N PHE A 86 -24.31 -5.44 9.52
CA PHE A 86 -24.38 -5.84 8.11
C PHE A 86 -25.20 -7.13 7.86
N ALA A 87 -25.72 -7.78 8.88
CA ALA A 87 -26.69 -8.85 8.71
C ALA A 87 -28.09 -8.32 8.36
N LYS A 88 -28.35 -7.02 8.52
CA LYS A 88 -29.61 -6.38 8.21
C LYS A 88 -29.67 -5.89 6.75
N SER A 89 -30.75 -6.21 6.06
CA SER A 89 -30.95 -5.80 4.65
C SER A 89 -30.94 -4.26 4.50
N PHE A 90 -31.56 -3.54 5.42
CA PHE A 90 -31.54 -2.08 5.40
C PHE A 90 -30.11 -1.51 5.43
N THR A 91 -29.23 -2.10 6.19
CA THR A 91 -27.80 -1.70 6.24
C THR A 91 -27.12 -1.89 4.89
N LEU A 92 -27.31 -3.05 4.28
CA LEU A 92 -26.74 -3.37 2.95
C LEU A 92 -27.26 -2.39 1.90
N ASP A 93 -28.59 -2.17 1.84
CA ASP A 93 -29.22 -1.22 0.92
C ASP A 93 -28.70 0.20 1.11
N TYR A 94 -28.53 0.63 2.36
CA TYR A 94 -28.02 1.96 2.70
C TYR A 94 -26.58 2.15 2.20
N PHE A 95 -25.67 1.23 2.51
CA PHE A 95 -24.26 1.35 2.09
C PHE A 95 -24.06 1.08 0.60
N GLN A 96 -24.91 0.29 -0.03
CA GLN A 96 -24.93 0.20 -1.48
C GLN A 96 -25.33 1.54 -2.11
N ALA A 97 -26.34 2.23 -1.57
CA ALA A 97 -26.71 3.56 -2.03
C ALA A 97 -25.59 4.59 -1.78
N VAL A 98 -24.88 4.49 -0.66
CA VAL A 98 -23.68 5.32 -0.39
C VAL A 98 -22.61 5.10 -1.45
N ASN A 99 -22.25 3.84 -1.72
CA ASN A 99 -21.25 3.52 -2.73
C ASN A 99 -21.67 4.02 -4.12
N HIS A 100 -22.92 3.76 -4.53
CA HIS A 100 -23.46 4.26 -5.78
C HIS A 100 -23.34 5.78 -5.89
N TYR A 101 -23.74 6.51 -4.85
CA TYR A 101 -23.66 7.98 -4.82
C TYR A 101 -22.27 8.53 -5.05
N TRP A 102 -21.25 7.94 -4.39
CA TRP A 102 -19.87 8.38 -4.58
C TRP A 102 -19.31 8.01 -5.94
N LEU A 103 -19.66 6.82 -6.45
CA LEU A 103 -19.28 6.40 -7.80
C LEU A 103 -19.92 7.26 -8.89
N ASP A 104 -21.22 7.50 -8.81
CA ASP A 104 -21.98 8.22 -9.84
C ASP A 104 -21.83 9.74 -9.76
N SER A 105 -22.01 10.32 -8.55
CA SER A 105 -22.08 11.77 -8.39
C SER A 105 -20.73 12.46 -8.19
N PHE A 106 -19.72 11.74 -7.70
CA PHE A 106 -18.36 12.26 -7.48
C PHE A 106 -17.30 11.66 -8.40
N HIS A 107 -17.66 10.60 -9.11
CA HIS A 107 -16.77 9.88 -10.01
C HIS A 107 -15.52 9.29 -9.32
N VAL A 108 -15.61 8.92 -8.03
CA VAL A 108 -14.52 8.17 -7.39
C VAL A 108 -14.34 6.82 -8.06
N ASP A 109 -13.13 6.29 -8.06
CA ASP A 109 -12.78 5.05 -8.77
C ASP A 109 -12.93 3.80 -7.90
N GLY A 110 -13.28 3.99 -6.63
CA GLY A 110 -13.48 2.90 -5.71
C GLY A 110 -13.34 3.27 -4.24
N PHE A 111 -13.12 2.25 -3.42
CA PHE A 111 -13.15 2.35 -1.96
C PHE A 111 -12.02 1.54 -1.32
N ARG A 112 -11.45 2.06 -0.24
CA ARG A 112 -10.74 1.26 0.75
C ARG A 112 -11.70 1.09 1.94
N TYR A 113 -12.05 -0.14 2.24
CA TYR A 113 -12.92 -0.47 3.38
C TYR A 113 -12.07 -0.68 4.62
N ASP A 114 -12.33 0.15 5.62
CA ASP A 114 -11.65 0.17 6.91
C ASP A 114 -12.08 -1.01 7.77
N TYR A 115 -11.15 -1.64 8.47
CA TYR A 115 -11.35 -2.71 9.44
C TYR A 115 -12.41 -3.75 9.03
N VAL A 116 -12.18 -4.38 7.89
CA VAL A 116 -13.10 -5.37 7.31
C VAL A 116 -13.41 -6.54 8.26
N PRO A 117 -12.48 -7.05 9.10
CA PRO A 117 -12.81 -8.09 10.10
C PRO A 117 -13.97 -7.72 11.02
N GLY A 118 -14.25 -6.45 11.24
CA GLY A 118 -15.38 -5.99 12.04
C GLY A 118 -16.76 -6.27 11.43
N PHE A 119 -16.86 -6.54 10.13
CA PHE A 119 -18.13 -6.81 9.45
C PHE A 119 -18.05 -7.86 8.33
N TYR A 120 -16.99 -8.67 8.33
CA TYR A 120 -16.83 -9.87 7.52
C TYR A 120 -16.63 -11.09 8.42
N ASP A 121 -17.33 -12.16 8.15
CA ASP A 121 -17.31 -13.40 8.95
C ASP A 121 -16.76 -14.60 8.16
N GLY A 122 -16.09 -14.35 7.04
CA GLY A 122 -15.56 -15.40 6.16
C GLY A 122 -16.57 -15.93 5.14
N ASP A 123 -17.85 -15.49 5.17
CA ASP A 123 -18.86 -15.87 4.20
C ASP A 123 -18.97 -14.83 3.06
N PRO A 124 -18.48 -15.13 1.85
CA PRO A 124 -18.49 -14.17 0.74
C PRO A 124 -19.90 -13.84 0.22
N THR A 125 -20.92 -14.53 0.70
CA THR A 125 -22.32 -14.31 0.29
C THR A 125 -23.10 -13.46 1.27
N LYS A 126 -22.49 -12.98 2.33
CA LYS A 126 -23.10 -12.19 3.40
C LYS A 126 -22.31 -10.93 3.72
N LYS A 127 -22.93 -10.00 4.43
CA LYS A 127 -22.30 -8.83 5.01
C LYS A 127 -21.38 -8.10 4.02
N TYR A 128 -20.08 -7.97 4.34
CA TYR A 128 -19.07 -7.37 3.48
C TYR A 128 -19.03 -8.02 2.08
N GLY A 129 -19.07 -9.36 2.01
CA GLY A 129 -19.06 -10.08 0.75
C GLY A 129 -20.22 -9.67 -0.18
N THR A 130 -21.43 -9.53 0.38
CA THR A 130 -22.61 -9.02 -0.36
C THR A 130 -22.41 -7.57 -0.80
N LEU A 131 -21.89 -6.70 0.09
CA LEU A 131 -21.67 -5.29 -0.23
C LEU A 131 -20.71 -5.12 -1.42
N VAL A 132 -19.55 -5.76 -1.40
CA VAL A 132 -18.56 -5.63 -2.49
C VAL A 132 -19.03 -6.28 -3.78
N TYR A 133 -19.79 -7.38 -3.68
CA TYR A 133 -20.46 -7.98 -4.85
C TYR A 133 -21.45 -7.00 -5.49
N ASN A 134 -22.38 -6.44 -4.70
CA ASN A 134 -23.40 -5.51 -5.21
C ASN A 134 -22.76 -4.25 -5.79
N THR A 135 -21.73 -3.70 -5.14
CA THR A 135 -20.99 -2.53 -5.63
C THR A 135 -20.29 -2.84 -6.97
N TYR A 136 -19.73 -4.04 -7.11
CA TYR A 136 -19.14 -4.49 -8.37
C TYR A 136 -20.19 -4.61 -9.48
N GLN A 137 -21.35 -5.24 -9.21
CA GLN A 137 -22.44 -5.35 -10.19
C GLN A 137 -22.97 -3.99 -10.62
N ASP A 138 -23.13 -3.07 -9.67
CA ASP A 138 -23.55 -1.69 -9.95
C ASP A 138 -22.55 -0.98 -10.88
N SER A 139 -21.26 -1.10 -10.61
CA SER A 139 -20.21 -0.50 -11.43
C SER A 139 -20.18 -0.99 -12.88
N LEU A 140 -20.61 -2.22 -13.15
CA LEU A 140 -20.73 -2.75 -14.52
C LEU A 140 -21.78 -2.01 -15.35
N THR A 141 -22.74 -1.34 -14.71
CA THR A 141 -23.74 -0.52 -15.40
C THR A 141 -23.20 0.87 -15.78
N MET A 142 -22.06 1.28 -15.23
CA MET A 142 -21.45 2.59 -15.42
C MET A 142 -20.36 2.52 -16.52
N PRO A 143 -20.51 3.26 -17.65
CA PRO A 143 -19.57 3.15 -18.79
C PRO A 143 -18.10 3.37 -18.44
N ARG A 144 -17.80 4.22 -17.44
CA ARG A 144 -16.43 4.55 -17.03
C ARG A 144 -15.69 3.38 -16.38
N PHE A 145 -16.39 2.38 -15.87
CA PHE A 145 -15.78 1.18 -15.28
C PHE A 145 -15.65 0.01 -16.25
N GLN A 146 -16.18 0.12 -17.47
CA GLN A 146 -16.09 -0.96 -18.44
C GLN A 146 -14.66 -1.06 -18.97
N THR A 147 -14.07 -2.27 -18.87
CA THR A 147 -12.74 -2.56 -19.42
C THR A 147 -12.87 -3.37 -20.72
N ALA A 148 -11.86 -3.32 -21.56
CA ALA A 148 -11.80 -4.14 -22.77
C ALA A 148 -11.79 -5.66 -22.47
N ALA A 149 -11.41 -6.07 -21.27
CA ALA A 149 -11.42 -7.46 -20.82
C ALA A 149 -12.80 -7.91 -20.30
N GLY A 150 -13.77 -7.01 -20.21
CA GLY A 150 -15.15 -7.30 -19.82
C GLY A 150 -15.40 -7.30 -18.30
N TYR A 151 -14.39 -7.15 -17.47
CA TYR A 151 -14.55 -6.95 -16.02
C TYR A 151 -14.61 -5.44 -15.67
N SER A 152 -15.13 -5.14 -14.47
CA SER A 152 -15.17 -3.76 -13.99
C SER A 152 -13.79 -3.24 -13.60
N GLY A 153 -13.50 -1.99 -13.96
CA GLY A 153 -12.33 -1.23 -13.48
C GLY A 153 -12.46 -0.67 -12.07
N LEU A 154 -13.54 -0.99 -11.33
CA LEU A 154 -13.77 -0.57 -9.96
C LEU A 154 -12.64 -1.06 -9.05
N LEU A 155 -12.14 -0.18 -8.18
CA LEU A 155 -11.13 -0.51 -7.17
C LEU A 155 -11.81 -0.75 -5.82
N GLN A 156 -11.72 -1.97 -5.31
CA GLN A 156 -12.20 -2.36 -3.98
C GLN A 156 -11.05 -2.91 -3.16
N VAL A 157 -10.63 -2.14 -2.16
CA VAL A 157 -9.48 -2.44 -1.31
C VAL A 157 -9.98 -2.76 0.09
N ALA A 158 -9.60 -3.92 0.63
CA ALA A 158 -9.92 -4.28 2.00
C ALA A 158 -8.76 -3.97 2.95
N GLU A 159 -9.05 -3.41 4.10
CA GLU A 159 -8.17 -3.56 5.24
C GLU A 159 -8.61 -4.80 6.02
N ASP A 160 -8.04 -5.93 5.64
CA ASP A 160 -8.20 -7.20 6.34
C ASP A 160 -6.81 -7.73 6.69
N LEU A 161 -6.36 -7.44 7.91
CA LEU A 161 -5.04 -7.86 8.39
C LEU A 161 -5.06 -9.26 9.00
N ASP A 162 -6.24 -9.85 9.22
CA ASP A 162 -6.42 -11.17 9.79
C ASP A 162 -6.29 -12.26 8.72
N ASP A 163 -6.98 -12.09 7.58
CA ASP A 163 -6.89 -13.02 6.43
C ASP A 163 -6.85 -12.27 5.09
N PRO A 164 -5.79 -11.49 4.83
CA PRO A 164 -5.68 -10.72 3.58
C PRO A 164 -5.64 -11.59 2.33
N ASN A 165 -5.22 -12.85 2.46
CA ASN A 165 -5.19 -13.80 1.34
C ASN A 165 -6.60 -14.36 1.05
N GLY A 166 -7.34 -14.76 2.10
CA GLY A 166 -8.69 -15.30 1.97
C GLY A 166 -9.65 -14.30 1.36
N ILE A 167 -9.59 -13.03 1.76
CA ILE A 167 -10.49 -12.02 1.23
C ILE A 167 -10.29 -11.79 -0.28
N LEU A 168 -9.05 -11.83 -0.79
CA LEU A 168 -8.75 -11.76 -2.23
C LEU A 168 -9.19 -13.00 -3.01
N ARG A 169 -9.29 -14.15 -2.36
CA ARG A 169 -9.71 -15.41 -3.00
C ARG A 169 -11.21 -15.59 -3.07
N GLN A 170 -11.94 -14.98 -2.15
CA GLN A 170 -13.33 -15.36 -1.89
C GLN A 170 -14.32 -14.26 -2.26
N THR A 171 -13.90 -12.98 -2.25
CA THR A 171 -14.81 -11.84 -2.42
C THR A 171 -14.55 -11.08 -3.72
N TYR A 172 -15.38 -10.07 -4.00
CA TYR A 172 -15.18 -9.15 -5.13
C TYR A 172 -14.22 -7.99 -4.78
N THR A 173 -13.30 -8.22 -3.85
CA THR A 173 -12.20 -7.33 -3.50
C THR A 173 -11.02 -7.57 -4.42
N ASN A 174 -10.43 -6.53 -5.00
CA ASN A 174 -9.30 -6.69 -5.93
C ASN A 174 -7.96 -6.23 -5.37
N ALA A 175 -7.95 -5.62 -4.18
CA ALA A 175 -6.71 -5.37 -3.45
C ALA A 175 -6.94 -5.47 -1.94
N THR A 176 -5.90 -5.74 -1.17
CA THR A 176 -5.96 -5.82 0.29
C THR A 176 -4.70 -5.24 0.92
N TRP A 177 -4.85 -4.69 2.12
CA TRP A 177 -3.71 -4.35 2.96
C TRP A 177 -3.14 -5.61 3.62
N GLN A 178 -1.85 -5.56 3.95
CA GLN A 178 -1.14 -6.58 4.72
C GLN A 178 0.12 -5.94 5.34
N ASN A 179 0.47 -6.32 6.56
CA ASN A 179 1.58 -5.71 7.29
C ASN A 179 2.91 -6.46 7.14
N ASP A 180 3.00 -7.51 6.31
CA ASP A 180 4.20 -8.36 6.24
C ASP A 180 5.47 -7.57 5.92
N LEU A 181 5.45 -6.73 4.86
CA LEU A 181 6.62 -5.95 4.47
C LEU A 181 6.95 -4.86 5.50
N LEU A 182 5.92 -4.21 6.07
CA LEU A 182 6.11 -3.22 7.12
C LEU A 182 6.78 -3.84 8.33
N ASN A 183 6.24 -4.93 8.87
CA ASN A 183 6.78 -5.62 10.03
C ASN A 183 8.22 -6.09 9.79
N LYS A 184 8.49 -6.67 8.61
CA LYS A 184 9.82 -7.14 8.25
C LYS A 184 10.82 -5.99 8.09
N ALA A 185 10.40 -4.85 7.54
CA ALA A 185 11.25 -3.67 7.41
C ALA A 185 11.63 -3.08 8.79
N GLU A 186 10.66 -3.01 9.72
CA GLU A 186 10.91 -2.59 11.10
C GLU A 186 11.93 -3.52 11.78
N ASP A 187 11.73 -4.84 11.72
CA ASP A 187 12.64 -5.82 12.31
C ASP A 187 14.03 -5.76 11.69
N THR A 188 14.13 -5.61 10.38
CA THR A 188 15.41 -5.52 9.67
C THR A 188 16.18 -4.28 10.09
N LEU A 189 15.53 -3.13 10.25
CA LEU A 189 16.17 -1.90 10.75
C LEU A 189 16.60 -2.01 12.20
N ARG A 190 15.75 -2.60 13.03
CA ARG A 190 16.02 -2.77 14.46
C ARG A 190 17.20 -3.68 14.71
N PHE A 191 17.28 -4.81 14.04
CA PHE A 191 18.29 -5.84 14.30
C PHE A 191 19.48 -5.77 13.35
N ASN A 192 19.45 -4.90 12.34
CA ASN A 192 20.44 -4.86 11.25
C ASN A 192 20.64 -6.24 10.57
N ALA A 193 19.59 -7.04 10.52
CA ALA A 193 19.62 -8.42 10.03
C ALA A 193 18.48 -8.66 9.04
N VAL A 194 18.82 -9.21 7.90
CA VAL A 194 17.88 -9.69 6.88
C VAL A 194 17.84 -11.20 6.95
N ASP A 195 16.66 -11.78 6.79
CA ASP A 195 16.46 -13.23 6.67
C ASP A 195 15.82 -13.61 5.33
N ASP A 196 15.72 -14.92 5.07
CA ASP A 196 15.16 -15.44 3.81
C ASP A 196 13.68 -15.09 3.62
N ASP A 197 12.97 -14.75 4.70
CA ASP A 197 11.55 -14.42 4.65
C ASP A 197 11.30 -13.10 3.93
N LEU A 198 12.26 -12.15 3.95
CA LEU A 198 12.13 -10.91 3.18
C LEU A 198 11.94 -11.17 1.68
N CYS A 199 12.64 -12.16 1.11
CA CYS A 199 12.47 -12.53 -0.30
C CYS A 199 11.05 -13.02 -0.59
N HIS A 200 10.47 -13.81 0.32
CA HIS A 200 9.11 -14.31 0.20
C HIS A 200 8.07 -13.19 0.33
N ILE A 201 8.32 -12.22 1.20
CA ILE A 201 7.42 -11.07 1.40
C ILE A 201 7.44 -10.14 0.17
N LEU A 202 8.58 -9.95 -0.47
CA LEU A 202 8.70 -9.17 -1.70
C LEU A 202 7.99 -9.83 -2.89
N ASP A 203 7.65 -11.11 -2.78
CA ASP A 203 6.88 -11.86 -3.77
C ASP A 203 5.61 -12.47 -3.15
N PRO A 204 4.48 -11.76 -3.18
CA PRO A 204 3.23 -12.25 -2.61
C PRO A 204 2.76 -13.61 -3.13
N LEU A 205 3.16 -14.02 -4.34
CA LEU A 205 2.82 -15.35 -4.85
C LEU A 205 3.45 -16.47 -4.00
N PHE A 206 4.66 -16.26 -3.46
CA PHE A 206 5.26 -17.18 -2.48
C PHE A 206 4.48 -17.25 -1.18
N ARG A 207 3.81 -16.15 -0.79
CA ARG A 207 2.93 -16.10 0.38
C ARG A 207 1.54 -16.66 0.09
N GLY A 208 1.33 -17.18 -1.12
CA GLY A 208 0.07 -17.78 -1.51
C GLY A 208 -1.01 -16.79 -1.95
N TYR A 209 -0.71 -15.50 -2.13
CA TYR A 209 -1.69 -14.55 -2.67
C TYR A 209 -2.08 -14.91 -4.10
N PRO A 210 -3.37 -14.81 -4.47
CA PRO A 210 -3.80 -15.09 -5.82
C PRO A 210 -3.32 -14.01 -6.79
N ALA A 211 -3.08 -14.41 -8.03
CA ALA A 211 -2.78 -13.47 -9.10
C ALA A 211 -4.06 -12.90 -9.73
N THR A 212 -5.12 -13.70 -9.72
CA THR A 212 -6.45 -13.35 -10.23
C THR A 212 -7.51 -13.94 -9.32
N GLN A 213 -8.69 -13.33 -9.32
CA GLN A 213 -9.91 -13.85 -8.71
C GLN A 213 -11.01 -13.97 -9.78
N LYS A 214 -11.84 -15.00 -9.67
CA LYS A 214 -13.01 -15.14 -10.53
C LYS A 214 -14.12 -14.20 -10.09
N MET A 215 -14.36 -13.17 -10.90
CA MET A 215 -15.50 -12.26 -10.74
C MET A 215 -16.38 -12.35 -11.99
N ASN A 216 -17.63 -12.77 -11.81
CA ASN A 216 -18.54 -13.08 -12.94
C ASN A 216 -17.91 -14.01 -14.00
N ASN A 217 -17.18 -15.03 -13.55
CA ASN A 217 -16.42 -16.00 -14.38
C ASN A 217 -15.22 -15.41 -15.16
N LEU A 218 -14.89 -14.15 -15.00
CA LEU A 218 -13.72 -13.53 -15.60
C LEU A 218 -12.54 -13.54 -14.61
N ASP A 219 -11.32 -13.69 -15.12
CA ASP A 219 -10.11 -13.59 -14.33
C ASP A 219 -9.74 -12.11 -14.10
N VAL A 220 -10.15 -11.57 -12.95
CA VAL A 220 -9.86 -10.19 -12.56
C VAL A 220 -8.52 -10.16 -11.83
N PRO A 221 -7.58 -9.29 -12.22
CA PRO A 221 -6.32 -9.14 -11.51
C PRO A 221 -6.55 -8.69 -10.07
N VAL A 222 -5.88 -9.37 -9.12
CA VAL A 222 -5.89 -8.99 -7.70
C VAL A 222 -4.47 -8.97 -7.15
N ALA A 223 -4.23 -8.14 -6.13
CA ALA A 223 -2.92 -8.06 -5.50
C ALA A 223 -3.00 -7.46 -4.08
N PRO A 224 -2.11 -7.86 -3.16
CA PRO A 224 -1.95 -7.13 -1.91
C PRO A 224 -1.23 -5.80 -2.14
N PHE A 225 -1.48 -4.82 -1.28
CA PHE A 225 -0.62 -3.66 -1.13
C PHE A 225 0.67 -4.04 -0.41
N GLN A 226 1.77 -3.43 -0.86
CA GLN A 226 3.08 -3.52 -0.23
C GLN A 226 3.43 -2.13 0.31
N TYR A 227 3.78 -2.04 1.57
CA TYR A 227 4.15 -0.77 2.20
C TYR A 227 5.09 -0.98 3.38
N VAL A 228 5.82 0.06 3.71
CA VAL A 228 6.74 0.13 4.86
C VAL A 228 6.33 1.19 5.86
N ASN A 229 5.31 1.97 5.54
CA ASN A 229 4.67 2.96 6.41
C ASN A 229 3.17 2.99 6.14
N SER A 230 2.39 3.28 7.16
CA SER A 230 0.97 3.62 7.04
C SER A 230 0.60 4.66 8.09
N HIS A 231 -0.62 5.17 8.03
CA HIS A 231 -1.13 6.12 9.02
C HIS A 231 -1.23 5.52 10.44
N ASP A 232 -1.24 4.20 10.58
CA ASP A 232 -1.35 3.50 11.87
C ASP A 232 -0.01 3.21 12.54
N HIS A 233 1.10 3.58 11.91
CA HIS A 233 2.43 3.24 12.39
C HIS A 233 3.31 4.49 12.48
N SER A 234 4.34 4.44 13.33
CA SER A 234 5.44 5.39 13.26
C SER A 234 6.13 5.28 11.91
N PHE A 235 6.76 6.35 11.44
CA PHE A 235 7.60 6.24 10.25
C PHE A 235 8.72 5.21 10.45
N LEU A 236 9.05 4.47 9.41
CA LEU A 236 10.03 3.38 9.43
C LEU A 236 11.37 3.78 10.05
N ILE A 237 11.80 5.03 9.86
CA ILE A 237 13.05 5.56 10.44
C ILE A 237 13.08 5.47 11.98
N ARG A 238 11.92 5.41 12.65
CA ARG A 238 11.83 5.24 14.10
C ARG A 238 12.51 3.97 14.59
N TYR A 239 12.49 2.93 13.77
CA TYR A 239 12.98 1.60 14.15
C TYR A 239 14.47 1.40 13.90
N VAL A 240 15.19 2.44 13.48
CA VAL A 240 16.65 2.41 13.45
C VAL A 240 17.18 2.28 14.86
N ASP A 241 17.66 1.07 15.19
CA ASP A 241 18.21 0.71 16.51
C ASP A 241 17.21 0.81 17.70
N HIS A 242 15.89 0.87 17.40
CA HIS A 242 14.82 0.94 18.40
C HIS A 242 13.75 -0.14 18.21
N SER A 243 13.09 -0.52 19.30
CA SER A 243 11.95 -1.45 19.26
C SER A 243 10.60 -0.73 19.36
N ARG A 244 9.52 -1.44 19.01
CA ARG A 244 8.15 -0.96 19.26
C ARG A 244 7.86 -0.75 20.75
N ASP A 245 8.47 -1.55 21.62
CA ASP A 245 8.26 -1.45 23.08
C ASP A 245 8.81 -0.14 23.65
N ASP A 246 9.80 0.45 22.97
CA ASP A 246 10.36 1.75 23.34
C ASP A 246 9.36 2.89 23.09
N ASP A 247 8.37 2.71 22.27
CA ASP A 247 7.37 3.74 21.92
C ASP A 247 6.45 4.09 23.09
N ASN A 248 6.27 3.18 24.07
CA ASN A 248 5.49 3.44 25.29
C ASN A 248 6.13 4.50 26.19
N ASN A 249 7.44 4.68 26.06
CA ASN A 249 8.22 5.66 26.83
C ASN A 249 8.67 6.85 25.96
N ALA A 250 8.28 6.91 24.69
CA ALA A 250 8.72 7.93 23.75
C ALA A 250 8.14 9.29 24.13
N GLN A 251 8.93 10.12 24.76
CA GLN A 251 8.66 11.56 24.89
C GLN A 251 9.00 12.32 23.60
N ALA A 252 9.75 11.70 22.69
CA ALA A 252 10.13 12.28 21.41
C ALA A 252 9.02 12.04 20.38
N ALA A 253 8.42 13.12 19.90
CA ALA A 253 7.43 13.06 18.83
C ALA A 253 8.04 12.75 17.44
N TYR A 254 9.37 12.77 17.30
CA TYR A 254 10.09 12.65 16.03
C TYR A 254 11.36 11.80 16.17
N ALA A 255 11.62 10.95 15.19
CA ALA A 255 12.84 10.15 15.09
C ALA A 255 14.02 10.96 14.51
N ASP A 256 15.25 10.44 14.65
CA ASP A 256 16.45 11.06 14.10
C ASP A 256 16.54 10.86 12.57
N ARG A 257 16.41 11.93 11.81
CA ARG A 257 16.50 11.92 10.35
C ARG A 257 17.92 11.75 9.80
N SER A 258 18.96 11.92 10.62
CA SER A 258 20.34 11.72 10.16
C SER A 258 20.59 10.33 9.59
N GLN A 259 19.76 9.35 9.98
CA GLN A 259 19.80 7.96 9.54
C GLN A 259 18.95 7.66 8.29
N SER A 260 18.35 8.68 7.64
CA SER A 260 17.43 8.50 6.48
C SER A 260 18.08 7.75 5.31
N TYR A 261 19.40 7.79 5.16
CA TYR A 261 20.12 7.02 4.14
C TYR A 261 19.89 5.51 4.29
N ARG A 262 19.58 5.00 5.50
CA ARG A 262 19.29 3.58 5.74
C ARG A 262 17.95 3.13 5.16
N LEU A 263 17.07 4.06 4.78
CA LEU A 263 15.76 3.78 4.19
C LEU A 263 15.82 3.49 2.68
N GLN A 264 16.95 3.78 2.02
CA GLN A 264 17.06 3.68 0.56
C GLN A 264 16.80 2.26 0.02
N PRO A 265 17.38 1.17 0.57
CA PRO A 265 17.10 -0.18 0.08
C PRO A 265 15.64 -0.59 0.25
N TYR A 266 14.94 -0.08 1.28
CA TYR A 266 13.50 -0.33 1.48
C TYR A 266 12.65 0.39 0.43
N ALA A 267 13.01 1.64 0.07
CA ALA A 267 12.35 2.34 -1.03
C ALA A 267 12.53 1.59 -2.35
N ILE A 268 13.76 1.14 -2.66
CA ILE A 268 14.05 0.37 -3.87
C ILE A 268 13.25 -0.94 -3.86
N ALA A 269 13.26 -1.68 -2.74
CA ALA A 269 12.49 -2.91 -2.56
C ALA A 269 11.00 -2.68 -2.81
N LEU A 270 10.42 -1.63 -2.21
CA LEU A 270 9.00 -1.29 -2.33
C LEU A 270 8.57 -1.06 -3.78
N TYR A 271 9.37 -0.32 -4.57
CA TYR A 271 9.02 -0.05 -5.97
C TYR A 271 9.33 -1.20 -6.92
N THR A 272 10.13 -2.17 -6.50
CA THR A 272 10.54 -3.31 -7.34
C THR A 272 9.90 -4.63 -6.94
N CYS A 273 9.27 -4.73 -5.75
CA CYS A 273 8.51 -5.90 -5.32
C CYS A 273 7.29 -6.18 -6.21
N GLN A 274 6.72 -7.35 -6.08
CA GLN A 274 5.39 -7.67 -6.61
C GLN A 274 4.30 -7.08 -5.70
N GLY A 275 3.08 -7.00 -6.21
CA GLY A 275 1.97 -6.33 -5.52
C GLY A 275 1.85 -4.85 -5.89
N VAL A 276 1.07 -4.10 -5.14
CA VAL A 276 0.82 -2.68 -5.37
C VAL A 276 1.58 -1.86 -4.31
N PRO A 277 2.63 -1.12 -4.68
CA PRO A 277 3.34 -0.29 -3.71
C PRO A 277 2.44 0.84 -3.23
N MET A 278 2.38 1.02 -1.91
CA MET A 278 1.68 2.12 -1.25
C MET A 278 2.70 2.98 -0.50
N LEU A 279 2.55 4.28 -0.61
CA LEU A 279 3.31 5.26 0.14
C LEU A 279 2.39 5.95 1.14
N TRP A 280 2.87 6.13 2.35
CA TRP A 280 2.26 7.05 3.28
C TRP A 280 2.77 8.47 3.02
N GLU A 281 1.88 9.47 3.10
CA GLU A 281 2.23 10.88 2.85
C GLU A 281 3.39 11.35 3.72
N GLY A 282 4.38 12.02 3.11
CA GLY A 282 5.61 12.43 3.78
C GLY A 282 6.75 11.41 3.74
N GLN A 283 6.49 10.16 3.43
CA GLN A 283 7.52 9.12 3.30
C GLN A 283 8.57 9.50 2.25
N GLU A 284 8.14 10.09 1.15
CA GLU A 284 9.00 10.45 0.00
C GLU A 284 10.00 11.56 0.31
N PHE A 285 9.82 12.32 1.39
CA PHE A 285 10.82 13.30 1.87
C PHE A 285 11.33 13.02 3.29
N GLY A 286 11.05 11.80 3.80
CA GLY A 286 11.59 11.34 5.08
C GLY A 286 10.97 12.02 6.28
N ASP A 287 9.64 12.12 6.31
CA ASP A 287 8.91 12.47 7.52
C ASP A 287 9.17 11.42 8.61
N ASN A 288 9.05 11.78 9.88
CA ASN A 288 9.66 11.03 10.96
C ASN A 288 8.90 11.05 12.30
N TYR A 289 7.58 11.29 12.28
CA TYR A 289 6.82 11.25 13.52
C TYR A 289 6.86 9.85 14.16
N VAL A 290 6.73 9.84 15.48
CA VAL A 290 6.68 8.64 16.32
C VAL A 290 5.32 8.56 16.98
N LEU A 291 4.66 7.41 16.87
CA LEU A 291 3.39 7.14 17.53
C LEU A 291 3.61 6.31 18.79
N PRO A 292 2.82 6.54 19.85
CA PRO A 292 2.73 5.58 20.94
C PRO A 292 2.32 4.20 20.43
N SER A 293 2.85 3.13 21.01
CA SER A 293 2.56 1.75 20.58
C SER A 293 1.10 1.34 20.83
N SER A 294 0.42 1.99 21.80
CA SER A 294 -0.96 1.68 22.17
C SER A 294 -1.64 2.86 22.88
N GLY A 295 -2.95 2.70 23.11
CA GLY A 295 -3.78 3.63 23.92
C GLY A 295 -4.34 4.82 23.14
N ASP A 296 -5.16 5.63 23.83
CA ASP A 296 -5.88 6.76 23.24
C ASP A 296 -4.96 7.82 22.62
N LEU A 297 -3.75 8.00 23.17
CA LEU A 297 -2.77 8.94 22.64
C LEU A 297 -2.34 8.58 21.22
N ARG A 298 -2.29 7.28 20.86
CA ARG A 298 -2.00 6.83 19.50
C ARG A 298 -3.06 7.31 18.51
N ILE A 299 -4.34 7.17 18.87
CA ILE A 299 -5.49 7.54 18.04
C ILE A 299 -5.57 9.05 17.85
N HIS A 300 -5.30 9.81 18.92
CA HIS A 300 -5.43 11.27 18.94
C HIS A 300 -4.14 12.01 18.56
N PHE A 301 -3.06 11.31 18.26
CA PHE A 301 -1.79 11.96 17.89
C PHE A 301 -1.91 12.68 16.54
N ARG A 302 -1.52 13.95 16.51
CA ARG A 302 -1.46 14.70 15.25
C ARG A 302 -0.31 14.20 14.39
N ARG A 303 -0.62 13.70 13.21
CA ARG A 303 0.35 13.28 12.20
C ARG A 303 0.51 14.41 11.18
N THR A 304 0.99 15.55 11.66
CA THR A 304 1.20 16.73 10.81
C THR A 304 2.38 16.48 9.91
N MET A 305 2.16 16.63 8.60
CA MET A 305 3.21 16.52 7.60
C MET A 305 4.22 17.65 7.77
N GLU A 306 5.49 17.31 7.94
CA GLU A 306 6.57 18.28 8.17
C GLU A 306 7.10 18.84 6.84
N TRP A 307 6.34 19.72 6.20
CA TRP A 307 6.65 20.31 4.90
C TRP A 307 8.04 20.95 4.79
N ARG A 308 8.68 21.35 5.90
CA ARG A 308 10.06 21.84 5.90
C ARG A 308 11.04 20.80 5.35
N TYR A 309 10.79 19.51 5.55
CA TYR A 309 11.61 18.41 5.06
C TYR A 309 11.57 18.25 3.54
N PHE A 310 10.49 18.71 2.90
CA PHE A 310 10.42 18.76 1.45
C PHE A 310 11.51 19.65 0.83
N TYR A 311 12.00 20.65 1.57
CA TYR A 311 12.95 21.65 1.07
C TYR A 311 14.39 21.42 1.53
N ASP A 312 14.65 20.54 2.48
CA ASP A 312 16.01 20.26 2.95
C ASP A 312 16.76 19.28 2.01
N GLU A 313 18.08 19.15 2.16
CA GLU A 313 18.92 18.31 1.31
C GLU A 313 18.53 16.83 1.39
N GLN A 314 18.23 16.34 2.59
CA GLN A 314 17.85 14.94 2.81
C GLN A 314 16.51 14.64 2.13
N GLY A 315 15.51 15.49 2.33
CA GLY A 315 14.20 15.34 1.70
C GLY A 315 14.29 15.42 0.19
N GLN A 316 15.06 16.36 -0.35
CA GLN A 316 15.27 16.48 -1.80
C GLN A 316 15.98 15.25 -2.39
N ALA A 317 16.92 14.64 -1.67
CA ALA A 317 17.57 13.40 -2.10
C ALA A 317 16.58 12.22 -2.15
N LEU A 318 15.76 12.07 -1.11
CA LEU A 318 14.71 11.04 -1.05
C LEU A 318 13.64 11.25 -2.13
N ILE A 319 13.16 12.49 -2.32
CA ILE A 319 12.20 12.82 -3.40
C ILE A 319 12.76 12.44 -4.77
N ARG A 320 14.05 12.70 -5.01
CA ARG A 320 14.70 12.30 -6.26
C ARG A 320 14.66 10.79 -6.44
N LEU A 321 15.03 10.03 -5.41
CA LEU A 321 14.98 8.57 -5.43
C LEU A 321 13.56 8.06 -5.71
N HIS A 322 12.57 8.49 -4.93
CA HIS A 322 11.17 8.08 -5.13
C HIS A 322 10.63 8.44 -6.51
N ARG A 323 11.00 9.62 -7.04
CA ARG A 323 10.62 10.04 -8.39
C ARG A 323 11.21 9.14 -9.48
N ILE A 324 12.48 8.75 -9.35
CA ILE A 324 13.14 7.83 -10.29
C ILE A 324 12.46 6.46 -10.21
N LEU A 325 12.30 5.90 -9.02
CA LEU A 325 11.69 4.60 -8.80
C LEU A 325 10.25 4.54 -9.31
N GLY A 326 9.44 5.58 -9.05
CA GLY A 326 8.08 5.68 -9.56
C GLY A 326 8.02 5.72 -11.08
N ARG A 327 8.92 6.46 -11.74
CA ARG A 327 9.05 6.48 -13.20
C ARG A 327 9.46 5.13 -13.75
N LEU A 328 10.43 4.46 -13.13
CA LEU A 328 10.88 3.13 -13.53
C LEU A 328 9.72 2.15 -13.46
N ARG A 329 9.01 2.07 -12.32
CA ARG A 329 7.87 1.17 -12.18
C ARG A 329 6.76 1.47 -13.18
N ARG A 330 6.42 2.73 -13.42
CA ARG A 330 5.39 3.13 -14.39
C ARG A 330 5.76 2.75 -15.82
N ASN A 331 7.03 2.89 -16.20
CA ASN A 331 7.48 2.77 -17.59
C ASN A 331 8.07 1.39 -17.93
N ARG A 332 8.36 0.54 -16.93
CA ARG A 332 8.98 -0.77 -17.15
C ARG A 332 8.02 -1.90 -16.81
N ARG A 333 7.61 -2.67 -17.83
CA ARG A 333 6.72 -3.82 -17.66
C ARG A 333 7.29 -4.86 -16.70
N ALA A 334 8.59 -5.10 -16.73
CA ALA A 334 9.26 -6.03 -15.83
C ALA A 334 8.96 -5.74 -14.35
N LEU A 335 8.93 -4.48 -13.93
CA LEU A 335 8.64 -4.09 -12.55
C LEU A 335 7.15 -4.19 -12.17
N ARG A 336 6.25 -4.29 -13.14
CA ARG A 336 4.80 -4.46 -12.96
C ARG A 336 4.33 -5.89 -13.24
N GLY A 337 5.21 -6.71 -13.83
CA GLY A 337 4.93 -8.12 -14.14
C GLY A 337 4.88 -8.98 -12.88
N ARG A 338 4.58 -10.25 -13.07
CA ARG A 338 4.45 -11.25 -11.99
C ARG A 338 5.59 -12.25 -11.94
N GLU A 339 6.50 -12.19 -12.91
CA GLU A 339 7.66 -13.09 -12.94
C GLU A 339 8.80 -12.47 -12.15
N SER A 340 9.30 -13.22 -11.18
CA SER A 340 10.48 -12.89 -10.38
C SER A 340 11.30 -14.16 -10.10
N PHE A 341 12.58 -13.98 -9.86
CA PHE A 341 13.46 -15.04 -9.40
C PHE A 341 14.46 -14.47 -8.40
N TYR A 342 14.58 -15.11 -7.24
CA TYR A 342 15.46 -14.71 -6.15
C TYR A 342 16.72 -15.55 -6.14
N TYR A 343 17.88 -14.89 -6.01
CA TYR A 343 19.22 -15.53 -6.03
C TYR A 343 19.72 -15.85 -4.62
N ASN A 344 18.95 -16.61 -3.83
CA ASN A 344 19.22 -16.87 -2.41
C ASN A 344 20.51 -17.65 -2.14
N GLN A 345 21.09 -18.33 -3.16
CA GLN A 345 22.37 -19.03 -3.01
C GLN A 345 23.57 -18.10 -3.24
N GLN A 346 23.41 -17.06 -4.04
CA GLN A 346 24.44 -16.12 -4.46
C GLN A 346 24.40 -14.82 -3.67
N SER A 347 23.21 -14.42 -3.23
CA SER A 347 22.97 -13.27 -2.37
C SER A 347 22.31 -13.77 -1.11
N ARG A 348 23.05 -13.80 -0.02
CA ARG A 348 22.57 -14.38 1.23
C ARG A 348 21.93 -13.29 2.08
N PRO A 349 20.65 -13.42 2.44
CA PRO A 349 20.02 -12.51 3.39
C PRO A 349 20.80 -12.37 4.70
N SER A 350 21.39 -13.45 5.21
CA SER A 350 22.27 -13.41 6.39
C SER A 350 23.48 -12.47 6.27
N ASP A 351 23.90 -12.14 5.05
CA ASP A 351 24.96 -11.16 4.78
C ASP A 351 24.41 -9.73 4.61
N GLY A 352 23.11 -9.54 4.80
CA GLY A 352 22.40 -8.27 4.63
C GLY A 352 22.09 -7.92 3.18
N THR A 353 22.14 -8.88 2.25
CA THR A 353 21.93 -8.63 0.82
C THR A 353 20.77 -9.43 0.25
N VAL A 354 20.06 -8.86 -0.71
CA VAL A 354 19.01 -9.52 -1.49
C VAL A 354 19.21 -9.19 -2.96
N ALA A 355 19.25 -10.22 -3.81
CA ALA A 355 19.30 -10.06 -5.25
C ALA A 355 18.19 -10.86 -5.93
N TYR A 356 17.54 -10.26 -6.89
CA TYR A 356 16.49 -10.89 -7.70
C TYR A 356 16.37 -10.22 -9.06
N HIS A 357 15.71 -10.91 -9.98
CA HIS A 357 15.24 -10.24 -11.18
C HIS A 357 13.73 -10.23 -11.28
N ARG A 358 13.23 -9.21 -11.94
CA ARG A 358 11.85 -9.06 -12.41
C ARG A 358 11.87 -9.21 -13.92
N ARG A 359 10.84 -9.88 -14.45
CA ARG A 359 10.76 -10.18 -15.87
C ARG A 359 9.38 -9.86 -16.43
N ALA A 360 9.34 -9.33 -17.63
CA ALA A 360 8.15 -9.30 -18.48
C ALA A 360 8.49 -10.02 -19.78
N PRO A 361 7.85 -11.16 -20.08
CA PRO A 361 8.04 -11.86 -21.34
C PRO A 361 7.74 -11.00 -22.55
N SER A 362 8.31 -11.38 -23.71
CA SER A 362 7.97 -10.75 -24.98
C SER A 362 6.47 -10.93 -25.29
N THR A 363 5.90 -9.93 -25.92
CA THR A 363 4.54 -9.95 -26.48
C THR A 363 4.62 -9.70 -27.99
N ALA A 364 3.49 -9.76 -28.69
CA ALA A 364 3.46 -9.41 -30.10
C ALA A 364 3.89 -7.94 -30.38
N ALA A 365 3.72 -7.05 -29.39
CA ALA A 365 3.99 -5.62 -29.53
C ALA A 365 5.31 -5.18 -28.89
N GLU A 366 5.86 -5.94 -27.94
CA GLU A 366 6.99 -5.49 -27.12
C GLU A 366 7.99 -6.62 -26.83
N ALA A 367 9.28 -6.29 -26.88
CA ALA A 367 10.35 -7.22 -26.50
C ALA A 367 10.32 -7.60 -25.01
N GLU A 368 10.97 -8.69 -24.68
CA GLU A 368 11.22 -9.08 -23.29
C GLU A 368 11.92 -7.94 -22.53
N GLN A 369 11.62 -7.79 -21.26
CA GLN A 369 12.30 -6.84 -20.37
C GLN A 369 12.73 -7.55 -19.11
N ILE A 370 13.95 -7.29 -18.68
CA ILE A 370 14.53 -7.81 -17.44
C ILE A 370 15.03 -6.65 -16.60
N ALA A 371 14.70 -6.67 -15.32
CA ALA A 371 15.23 -5.75 -14.32
C ALA A 371 15.93 -6.57 -13.23
N MET A 372 17.25 -6.48 -13.16
CA MET A 372 18.06 -7.06 -12.08
C MET A 372 18.08 -6.08 -10.93
N VAL A 373 17.73 -6.53 -9.72
CA VAL A 373 17.67 -5.73 -8.50
C VAL A 373 18.65 -6.27 -7.49
N PHE A 374 19.45 -5.39 -6.91
CA PHE A 374 20.44 -5.68 -5.90
C PHE A 374 20.25 -4.76 -4.72
N LEU A 375 20.02 -5.32 -3.53
CA LEU A 375 19.77 -4.58 -2.30
C LEU A 375 20.83 -4.93 -1.25
N ASN A 376 21.33 -3.92 -0.57
CA ASN A 376 22.24 -4.06 0.57
C ASN A 376 21.69 -3.29 1.77
N PHE A 377 21.24 -4.04 2.77
CA PHE A 377 20.71 -3.50 4.04
C PHE A 377 21.81 -3.39 5.12
N SER A 378 23.03 -3.82 4.83
CA SER A 378 24.14 -3.85 5.79
C SER A 378 24.89 -2.53 5.85
N PRO A 379 25.63 -2.24 6.95
CA PRO A 379 26.40 -1.02 7.11
C PRO A 379 27.71 -0.99 6.30
N SER A 380 27.99 -2.00 5.48
CA SER A 380 29.22 -2.07 4.69
C SER A 380 28.91 -2.38 3.21
N THR A 381 29.78 -1.93 2.31
CA THR A 381 29.73 -2.34 0.91
C THR A 381 29.81 -3.85 0.80
N LYS A 382 28.97 -4.47 0.00
CA LYS A 382 28.93 -5.92 -0.24
C LYS A 382 29.18 -6.24 -1.70
N GLU A 383 29.96 -7.30 -1.93
CA GLU A 383 30.10 -7.89 -3.25
C GLU A 383 29.00 -8.94 -3.45
N ILE A 384 28.23 -8.80 -4.52
CA ILE A 384 27.20 -9.75 -4.94
C ILE A 384 27.61 -10.32 -6.30
N TRP A 385 27.61 -11.65 -6.40
CA TRP A 385 27.97 -12.36 -7.61
C TRP A 385 26.84 -13.28 -8.04
N VAL A 386 26.11 -12.89 -9.09
CA VAL A 386 24.93 -13.59 -9.57
C VAL A 386 24.94 -13.81 -11.07
N PRO A 387 24.26 -14.87 -11.58
CA PRO A 387 24.06 -15.05 -13.00
C PRO A 387 23.01 -14.08 -13.53
N PHE A 388 23.28 -13.50 -14.69
CA PHE A 388 22.30 -12.70 -15.42
C PHE A 388 21.52 -13.59 -16.39
N PRO A 389 20.18 -13.54 -16.41
CA PRO A 389 19.37 -14.53 -17.13
C PRO A 389 19.51 -14.46 -18.65
N LYS A 390 19.89 -13.30 -19.21
CA LYS A 390 20.05 -13.08 -20.65
C LYS A 390 21.33 -12.36 -20.98
N LYS A 391 21.92 -12.71 -22.13
CA LYS A 391 23.03 -11.95 -22.73
C LYS A 391 22.55 -10.56 -23.16
N GLY A 392 23.41 -9.57 -23.03
CA GLY A 392 23.12 -8.21 -23.44
C GLY A 392 23.76 -7.18 -22.53
N ILE A 393 23.38 -5.94 -22.77
CA ILE A 393 23.89 -4.80 -22.03
C ILE A 393 22.85 -4.40 -20.99
N TYR A 394 23.22 -4.48 -19.73
CA TYR A 394 22.42 -4.06 -18.59
C TYR A 394 22.92 -2.70 -18.09
N ARG A 395 22.01 -1.74 -17.93
CA ARG A 395 22.33 -0.37 -17.50
C ARG A 395 21.73 -0.07 -16.15
N GLU A 396 22.55 0.46 -15.25
CA GLU A 396 22.09 0.98 -13.97
C GLU A 396 21.09 2.13 -14.23
N SER A 397 20.00 2.19 -13.48
CA SER A 397 18.86 3.03 -13.80
C SER A 397 18.31 3.88 -12.65
N ILE A 398 18.87 3.78 -11.45
CA ILE A 398 18.46 4.62 -10.31
C ILE A 398 19.26 5.92 -10.32
N ASP A 399 20.57 5.78 -10.31
CA ASP A 399 21.47 6.89 -10.29
C ASP A 399 22.75 6.52 -11.05
N ALA A 400 23.07 7.33 -12.03
CA ALA A 400 24.43 7.37 -12.51
C ALA A 400 25.28 8.05 -11.42
N ASP A 401 25.45 7.39 -10.26
CA ASP A 401 26.23 7.95 -9.16
C ASP A 401 27.66 8.19 -9.65
N PRO A 402 28.10 9.44 -9.81
CA PRO A 402 29.47 9.73 -10.21
C PRO A 402 30.51 9.26 -9.19
N ASN A 403 30.08 8.93 -7.96
CA ASN A 403 30.88 8.34 -6.92
C ASN A 403 30.56 6.85 -6.70
N GLY A 404 29.77 6.26 -7.59
CA GLY A 404 29.26 4.90 -7.46
C GLY A 404 30.37 3.85 -7.42
N VAL A 405 30.23 2.93 -6.51
CA VAL A 405 31.15 1.81 -6.32
C VAL A 405 30.90 0.71 -7.35
N GLY A 406 29.71 0.69 -7.96
CA GLY A 406 29.31 -0.31 -8.95
C GLY A 406 29.46 0.16 -10.40
N PRO A 407 29.54 -0.75 -11.36
CA PRO A 407 29.61 -0.42 -12.78
C PRO A 407 28.25 0.11 -13.27
N LEU A 408 28.26 1.23 -13.99
CA LEU A 408 27.05 1.78 -14.64
C LEU A 408 26.50 0.88 -15.75
N VAL A 409 27.35 0.00 -16.29
CA VAL A 409 27.02 -0.91 -17.38
C VAL A 409 27.63 -2.27 -17.12
N VAL A 410 26.80 -3.30 -17.22
CA VAL A 410 27.21 -4.70 -17.19
C VAL A 410 26.97 -5.32 -18.56
N ASN A 411 28.01 -5.90 -19.16
CA ASN A 411 27.91 -6.55 -20.47
C ASN A 411 28.01 -8.08 -20.28
N ILE A 412 26.91 -8.76 -20.57
CA ILE A 412 26.75 -10.20 -20.44
C ILE A 412 26.87 -10.85 -21.82
N GLN A 413 27.84 -11.74 -21.99
CA GLN A 413 28.13 -12.35 -23.27
C GLN A 413 27.24 -13.56 -23.60
N ASN A 414 26.89 -14.36 -22.58
CA ASN A 414 26.02 -15.53 -22.73
C ASN A 414 24.93 -15.52 -21.66
N ASP A 415 23.79 -16.15 -21.97
CA ASP A 415 22.71 -16.36 -21.00
C ASP A 415 23.27 -17.13 -19.80
N GLY A 416 23.06 -16.61 -18.58
CA GLY A 416 23.54 -17.22 -17.35
C GLY A 416 24.97 -16.85 -16.94
N ASP A 417 25.68 -16.02 -17.71
CA ASP A 417 26.99 -15.53 -17.29
C ASP A 417 26.89 -14.73 -15.99
N PHE A 418 27.90 -14.92 -15.13
CA PHE A 418 27.95 -14.26 -13.83
C PHE A 418 28.63 -12.89 -13.93
N ALA A 419 28.10 -11.94 -13.16
CA ALA A 419 28.75 -10.66 -12.93
C ALA A 419 28.93 -10.39 -11.43
N ARG A 420 30.00 -9.68 -11.08
CA ARG A 420 30.28 -9.19 -9.73
C ARG A 420 29.93 -7.74 -9.62
N LEU A 421 29.18 -7.39 -8.59
CA LEU A 421 28.73 -6.03 -8.33
C LEU A 421 29.08 -5.64 -6.90
N GLN A 422 29.67 -4.48 -6.73
CA GLN A 422 29.87 -3.85 -5.43
C GLN A 422 28.65 -2.99 -5.13
N VAL A 423 27.85 -3.38 -4.13
CA VAL A 423 26.64 -2.64 -3.72
C VAL A 423 26.97 -1.85 -2.45
N PRO A 424 26.84 -0.50 -2.48
CA PRO A 424 27.14 0.33 -1.32
C PRO A 424 26.30 -0.03 -0.09
N SER A 425 26.78 0.37 1.09
CA SER A 425 26.07 0.20 2.34
C SER A 425 24.68 0.90 2.29
N HIS A 426 23.66 0.24 2.80
CA HIS A 426 22.29 0.76 2.86
C HIS A 426 21.78 1.35 1.53
N TYR A 427 22.04 0.65 0.44
CA TYR A 427 21.67 1.08 -0.91
C TYR A 427 21.25 -0.10 -1.81
N GLY A 428 20.98 0.18 -3.07
CA GLY A 428 20.68 -0.84 -4.06
C GLY A 428 20.79 -0.33 -5.48
N TYR A 429 20.79 -1.26 -6.43
CA TYR A 429 20.85 -0.99 -7.86
C TYR A 429 19.70 -1.66 -8.61
N ILE A 430 19.27 -1.03 -9.70
CA ILE A 430 18.37 -1.62 -10.69
C ILE A 430 19.05 -1.55 -12.05
N TYR A 431 19.46 -2.71 -12.58
CA TYR A 431 19.99 -2.82 -13.94
C TYR A 431 18.90 -3.28 -14.89
N LEU A 432 18.62 -2.47 -15.90
CA LEU A 432 17.68 -2.80 -16.96
C LEU A 432 18.40 -3.39 -18.16
N GLY A 433 17.94 -4.54 -18.61
CA GLY A 433 18.48 -5.28 -19.73
C GLY A 433 17.42 -5.74 -20.73
N PRO A 434 17.86 -6.53 -21.73
CA PRO A 434 16.96 -7.07 -22.75
C PRO A 434 15.93 -7.99 -22.14
#